data_96a33b302dbfd4cba993093adb715f0d
#
_entry.id   96a33b302dbfd4cba993093adb715f0d
#
_cell.length_a   1.000
_cell.length_b   1.000
_cell.length_c   1.000
_cell.angle_alpha   90.00
_cell.angle_beta   90.00
_cell.angle_gamma   90.00
#
_symmetry.space_group_name_H-M   'P 1'
#
loop_
_entity.id
_entity.type
_entity.pdbx_description
1 polymer ?
#
loop_
_entity_poly.entity_id
_entity_poly.type
_entity_poly.pdbx_seq_one_letter_code
_entity_poly.pdbx_strand_id
1 'polypeptide(L)'
;MHIVIAQMSHETNTFSPVVSDLARFSPGGSGNPMEGDAVKDVFRGTASCMGGYLAVAEAIGADITIPVVAGAPPSGPVEDHAYEYIAAKIVQAAADGCDALFLDLHGAMVTRSVEDGEGELLRRIRQVNPDVPIAVALDMHANLYDDIVGLSTVIAGYHTYPHIDMYETAELAGRILVDHIQKEVLPTMAWGNNPMLPHIMRQGTDD
;
A
#
# COMPACT_ATOMS: atom_id res chain seq x y z
N MET A 1 -19.56 -7.93 -4.30
CA MET A 1 -18.38 -7.06 -4.59
C MET A 1 -17.12 -7.89 -4.42
N HIS A 2 -16.22 -7.86 -5.39
CA HIS A 2 -14.93 -8.52 -5.33
C HIS A 2 -13.83 -7.48 -5.08
N ILE A 3 -13.08 -7.63 -3.98
CA ILE A 3 -12.02 -6.70 -3.57
C ILE A 3 -10.67 -7.41 -3.57
N VAL A 4 -9.70 -6.82 -4.23
CA VAL A 4 -8.30 -7.22 -4.14
C VAL A 4 -7.64 -6.40 -3.02
N ILE A 5 -7.04 -7.07 -2.04
CA ILE A 5 -6.28 -6.44 -0.95
C ILE A 5 -4.82 -6.88 -1.06
N ALA A 6 -3.89 -5.94 -1.12
CA ALA A 6 -2.47 -6.25 -1.26
C ALA A 6 -1.58 -5.29 -0.47
N GLN A 7 -0.39 -5.78 -0.11
CA GLN A 7 0.66 -4.95 0.48
C GLN A 7 1.92 -5.01 -0.37
N MET A 8 2.49 -3.83 -0.64
CA MET A 8 3.85 -3.64 -1.15
C MET A 8 4.46 -2.45 -0.42
N SER A 9 5.05 -2.69 0.75
CA SER A 9 5.48 -1.61 1.65
C SER A 9 6.98 -1.69 1.95
N HIS A 10 7.70 -0.61 1.64
CA HIS A 10 9.12 -0.45 1.95
C HIS A 10 9.52 1.02 1.99
N GLU A 11 10.25 1.42 3.03
CA GLU A 11 10.88 2.72 3.15
C GLU A 11 12.33 2.63 2.66
N THR A 12 12.63 3.26 1.53
CA THR A 12 13.95 3.23 0.95
C THR A 12 14.82 4.37 1.43
N ASN A 13 15.98 4.04 1.98
CA ASN A 13 17.09 4.97 2.17
C ASN A 13 18.12 4.78 1.05
N THR A 14 18.12 5.69 0.07
CA THR A 14 19.00 5.60 -1.10
C THR A 14 20.51 5.71 -0.77
N PHE A 15 20.86 6.12 0.44
CA PHE A 15 22.25 6.14 0.94
C PHE A 15 22.65 4.84 1.64
N SER A 16 21.70 3.95 1.91
CA SER A 16 22.02 2.66 2.55
C SER A 16 22.67 1.70 1.57
N PRO A 17 23.79 1.04 1.94
CA PRO A 17 24.40 0.00 1.12
C PRO A 17 23.66 -1.35 1.21
N VAL A 18 22.73 -1.48 2.13
CA VAL A 18 21.98 -2.73 2.36
C VAL A 18 20.80 -2.80 1.41
N VAL A 19 20.88 -3.67 0.45
CA VAL A 19 19.85 -3.85 -0.58
C VAL A 19 18.66 -4.63 -0.04
N SER A 20 17.47 -4.35 -0.55
CA SER A 20 16.24 -5.07 -0.23
C SER A 20 15.92 -6.10 -1.30
N ASP A 21 16.32 -7.35 -1.05
CA ASP A 21 15.96 -8.49 -1.87
C ASP A 21 14.58 -9.07 -1.51
N LEU A 22 14.10 -10.05 -2.26
CA LEU A 22 12.78 -10.65 -2.05
C LEU A 22 12.64 -11.31 -0.66
N ALA A 23 13.72 -11.88 -0.12
CA ALA A 23 13.66 -12.54 1.18
C ALA A 23 13.34 -11.56 2.32
N ARG A 24 13.71 -10.29 2.20
CA ARG A 24 13.38 -9.24 3.19
C ARG A 24 11.89 -8.92 3.26
N PHE A 25 11.14 -9.19 2.21
CA PHE A 25 9.69 -9.01 2.15
C PHE A 25 8.89 -10.19 2.69
N SER A 26 9.57 -11.21 3.18
CA SER A 26 8.91 -12.38 3.76
C SER A 26 8.95 -12.35 5.29
N PRO A 27 7.96 -12.93 5.98
CA PRO A 27 8.01 -13.09 7.42
C PRO A 27 9.26 -13.85 7.87
N GLY A 28 10.04 -13.23 8.76
CA GLY A 28 11.29 -13.82 9.24
C GLY A 28 12.45 -13.83 8.25
N GLY A 29 12.33 -13.19 7.09
CA GLY A 29 13.43 -12.99 6.14
C GLY A 29 13.94 -14.25 5.44
N SER A 30 13.13 -15.31 5.33
CA SER A 30 13.63 -16.62 4.90
C SER A 30 12.88 -17.27 3.73
N GLY A 31 12.02 -16.52 3.02
CA GLY A 31 11.21 -17.13 1.97
C GLY A 31 10.61 -16.11 1.01
N ASN A 32 9.45 -16.45 0.49
CA ASN A 32 8.65 -15.55 -0.31
C ASN A 32 7.67 -14.74 0.57
N PRO A 33 7.19 -13.58 0.10
CA PRO A 33 6.06 -12.89 0.70
C PRO A 33 4.85 -13.80 0.91
N MET A 34 3.98 -13.45 1.83
CA MET A 34 2.74 -14.21 2.09
C MET A 34 1.72 -14.01 0.97
N GLU A 35 0.93 -15.05 0.70
CA GLU A 35 -0.07 -15.06 -0.38
C GLU A 35 -1.31 -15.85 0.00
N GLY A 36 -2.45 -15.49 -0.61
CA GLY A 36 -3.69 -16.25 -0.55
C GLY A 36 -4.43 -16.19 0.78
N ASP A 37 -5.35 -17.10 0.99
CA ASP A 37 -6.33 -17.06 2.09
C ASP A 37 -5.71 -17.17 3.49
N ALA A 38 -4.57 -17.84 3.63
CA ALA A 38 -3.86 -17.94 4.91
C ALA A 38 -3.47 -16.57 5.49
N VAL A 39 -3.32 -15.56 4.64
CA VAL A 39 -3.05 -14.18 5.06
C VAL A 39 -4.20 -13.61 5.90
N LYS A 40 -5.45 -13.94 5.57
CA LYS A 40 -6.64 -13.47 6.31
C LYS A 40 -6.57 -13.87 7.78
N ASP A 41 -6.13 -15.09 8.08
CA ASP A 41 -6.03 -15.59 9.46
C ASP A 41 -4.90 -14.91 10.24
N VAL A 42 -3.83 -14.48 9.55
CA VAL A 42 -2.70 -13.76 10.17
C VAL A 42 -3.05 -12.32 10.51
N PHE A 43 -3.78 -11.63 9.61
CA PHE A 43 -4.00 -10.19 9.74
C PHE A 43 -5.37 -9.79 10.31
N ARG A 44 -6.34 -10.70 10.35
CA ARG A 44 -7.66 -10.42 10.92
C ARG A 44 -7.55 -10.00 12.38
N GLY A 45 -8.10 -8.84 12.70
CA GLY A 45 -8.10 -8.28 14.05
C GLY A 45 -6.75 -7.74 14.52
N THR A 46 -5.77 -7.58 13.63
CA THR A 46 -4.51 -6.91 13.95
C THR A 46 -4.63 -5.39 13.78
N ALA A 47 -3.79 -4.63 14.47
CA ALA A 47 -3.69 -3.17 14.36
C ALA A 47 -2.86 -2.72 13.14
N SER A 48 -2.93 -3.45 12.03
CA SER A 48 -2.21 -3.14 10.78
C SER A 48 -3.16 -2.62 9.70
N CYS A 49 -2.62 -2.02 8.63
CA CYS A 49 -3.41 -1.64 7.45
C CYS A 49 -4.16 -2.83 6.86
N MET A 50 -3.50 -3.99 6.75
CA MET A 50 -4.14 -5.20 6.26
C MET A 50 -5.34 -5.60 7.13
N GLY A 51 -5.23 -5.46 8.47
CA GLY A 51 -6.33 -5.70 9.41
C GLY A 51 -7.51 -4.75 9.18
N GLY A 52 -7.24 -3.45 8.98
CA GLY A 52 -8.24 -2.43 8.69
C GLY A 52 -8.98 -2.68 7.37
N TYR A 53 -8.25 -2.98 6.31
CA TYR A 53 -8.83 -3.31 5.00
C TYR A 53 -9.66 -4.59 5.02
N LEU A 54 -9.17 -5.64 5.70
CA LEU A 54 -9.94 -6.88 5.88
C LEU A 54 -11.26 -6.62 6.61
N ALA A 55 -11.24 -5.82 7.68
CA ALA A 55 -12.44 -5.50 8.44
C ALA A 55 -13.50 -4.77 7.59
N VAL A 56 -13.09 -3.83 6.73
CA VAL A 56 -14.00 -3.13 5.81
C VAL A 56 -14.61 -4.10 4.79
N ALA A 57 -13.77 -4.92 4.14
CA ALA A 57 -14.23 -5.86 3.12
C ALA A 57 -15.16 -6.93 3.70
N GLU A 58 -14.83 -7.48 4.88
CA GLU A 58 -15.67 -8.46 5.58
C GLU A 58 -17.01 -7.87 6.05
N ALA A 59 -17.01 -6.62 6.53
CA ALA A 59 -18.23 -5.95 7.00
C ALA A 59 -19.30 -5.79 5.90
N ILE A 60 -18.88 -5.65 4.65
CA ILE A 60 -19.80 -5.57 3.50
C ILE A 60 -20.02 -6.91 2.80
N GLY A 61 -19.46 -8.01 3.33
CA GLY A 61 -19.59 -9.35 2.73
C GLY A 61 -18.92 -9.46 1.36
N ALA A 62 -17.79 -8.78 1.15
CA ALA A 62 -17.07 -8.84 -0.10
C ALA A 62 -16.36 -10.19 -0.29
N ASP A 63 -16.23 -10.63 -1.53
CA ASP A 63 -15.28 -11.66 -1.93
C ASP A 63 -13.87 -11.05 -1.97
N ILE A 64 -12.90 -11.66 -1.28
CA ILE A 64 -11.58 -11.07 -1.05
C ILE A 64 -10.50 -11.95 -1.68
N THR A 65 -9.72 -11.36 -2.58
CA THR A 65 -8.47 -11.92 -3.09
C THR A 65 -7.27 -11.21 -2.52
N ILE A 66 -6.29 -11.96 -1.99
CA ILE A 66 -5.01 -11.42 -1.51
C ILE A 66 -3.87 -12.01 -2.36
N PRO A 67 -3.42 -11.30 -3.40
CA PRO A 67 -2.38 -11.81 -4.28
C PRO A 67 -1.02 -11.87 -3.60
N VAL A 68 -0.69 -10.90 -2.74
CA VAL A 68 0.57 -10.83 -2.02
C VAL A 68 0.49 -9.85 -0.85
N VAL A 69 1.21 -10.18 0.23
CA VAL A 69 1.50 -9.28 1.35
C VAL A 69 3.01 -9.24 1.53
N ALA A 70 3.59 -8.12 1.16
CA ALA A 70 5.03 -7.90 1.09
C ALA A 70 5.42 -6.61 1.79
N GLY A 71 5.91 -6.71 3.02
CA GLY A 71 6.45 -5.60 3.79
C GLY A 71 7.90 -5.88 4.19
N ALA A 72 8.79 -4.89 4.03
CA ALA A 72 10.17 -5.02 4.44
C ALA A 72 10.60 -3.85 5.34
N PRO A 73 11.45 -4.10 6.36
CA PRO A 73 12.00 -3.02 7.18
C PRO A 73 12.80 -2.02 6.34
N PRO A 74 12.89 -0.74 6.78
CA PRO A 74 13.67 0.29 6.09
C PRO A 74 15.10 -0.15 5.77
N SER A 75 15.52 0.05 4.52
CA SER A 75 16.88 -0.26 4.05
C SER A 75 17.18 0.41 2.71
N GLY A 76 18.17 -0.05 1.95
CA GLY A 76 18.52 0.49 0.64
C GLY A 76 17.53 0.10 -0.45
N PRO A 77 17.81 0.50 -1.70
CA PRO A 77 16.91 0.28 -2.83
C PRO A 77 16.49 -1.18 -2.99
N VAL A 78 15.25 -1.37 -3.39
CA VAL A 78 14.67 -2.69 -3.67
C VAL A 78 15.30 -3.26 -4.95
N GLU A 79 15.68 -4.54 -4.92
CA GLU A 79 16.12 -5.22 -6.14
C GLU A 79 14.98 -5.33 -7.15
N ASP A 80 15.27 -5.06 -8.41
CA ASP A 80 14.25 -5.03 -9.46
C ASP A 80 13.46 -6.35 -9.56
N HIS A 81 14.14 -7.50 -9.39
CA HIS A 81 13.47 -8.79 -9.40
C HIS A 81 12.49 -8.98 -8.23
N ALA A 82 12.76 -8.40 -7.06
CA ALA A 82 11.87 -8.44 -5.91
C ALA A 82 10.63 -7.56 -6.15
N TYR A 83 10.86 -6.35 -6.66
CA TYR A 83 9.78 -5.46 -7.08
C TYR A 83 8.88 -6.11 -8.13
N GLU A 84 9.47 -6.66 -9.21
CA GLU A 84 8.72 -7.30 -10.29
C GLU A 84 7.91 -8.51 -9.81
N TYR A 85 8.45 -9.32 -8.90
CA TYR A 85 7.72 -10.46 -8.33
C TYR A 85 6.46 -9.98 -7.59
N ILE A 86 6.56 -8.93 -6.77
CA ILE A 86 5.45 -8.42 -5.97
C ILE A 86 4.45 -7.67 -6.87
N ALA A 87 4.94 -6.74 -7.68
CA ALA A 87 4.11 -5.91 -8.55
C ALA A 87 3.33 -6.75 -9.57
N ALA A 88 3.97 -7.77 -10.18
CA ALA A 88 3.30 -8.63 -11.14
C ALA A 88 2.08 -9.36 -10.56
N LYS A 89 2.12 -9.79 -9.28
CA LYS A 89 0.99 -10.44 -8.61
C LYS A 89 -0.18 -9.49 -8.40
N ILE A 90 0.10 -8.26 -7.99
CA ILE A 90 -0.93 -7.23 -7.78
C ILE A 90 -1.56 -6.85 -9.12
N VAL A 91 -0.74 -6.60 -10.14
CA VAL A 91 -1.20 -6.25 -11.50
C VAL A 91 -2.00 -7.38 -12.13
N GLN A 92 -1.58 -8.65 -11.94
CA GLN A 92 -2.33 -9.80 -12.44
C GLN A 92 -3.71 -9.90 -11.77
N ALA A 93 -3.80 -9.73 -10.45
CA ALA A 93 -5.08 -9.74 -9.75
C ALA A 93 -6.02 -8.61 -10.22
N ALA A 94 -5.47 -7.43 -10.55
CA ALA A 94 -6.24 -6.35 -11.15
C ALA A 94 -6.69 -6.67 -12.58
N ALA A 95 -5.87 -7.37 -13.37
CA ALA A 95 -6.19 -7.80 -14.74
C ALA A 95 -7.25 -8.90 -14.78
N ASP A 96 -7.25 -9.79 -13.78
CA ASP A 96 -8.26 -10.87 -13.65
C ASP A 96 -9.66 -10.30 -13.32
N GLY A 97 -9.72 -9.02 -12.91
CA GLY A 97 -10.94 -8.25 -12.66
C GLY A 97 -11.35 -8.23 -11.19
N CYS A 98 -11.64 -7.02 -10.73
CA CYS A 98 -12.17 -6.75 -9.39
C CYS A 98 -13.00 -5.47 -9.40
N ASP A 99 -13.84 -5.28 -8.37
CA ASP A 99 -14.65 -4.08 -8.20
C ASP A 99 -13.85 -2.95 -7.51
N ALA A 100 -12.80 -3.32 -6.73
CA ALA A 100 -11.93 -2.38 -6.03
C ALA A 100 -10.57 -2.99 -5.69
N LEU A 101 -9.55 -2.11 -5.55
CA LEU A 101 -8.27 -2.45 -4.93
C LEU A 101 -8.08 -1.67 -3.63
N PHE A 102 -7.65 -2.37 -2.57
CA PHE A 102 -7.18 -1.82 -1.30
C PHE A 102 -5.68 -2.10 -1.19
N LEU A 103 -4.87 -1.05 -1.24
CA LEU A 103 -3.42 -1.16 -1.30
C LEU A 103 -2.78 -0.55 -0.03
N ASP A 104 -2.03 -1.38 0.68
CA ASP A 104 -1.16 -0.97 1.79
C ASP A 104 0.23 -0.73 1.20
N LEU A 105 0.56 0.53 0.97
CA LEU A 105 1.83 0.98 0.41
C LEU A 105 2.57 1.82 1.45
N HIS A 106 3.85 2.14 1.20
CA HIS A 106 4.58 3.06 2.06
C HIS A 106 4.54 4.50 1.52
N GLY A 107 4.78 4.67 0.23
CA GLY A 107 4.93 5.96 -0.42
C GLY A 107 6.37 6.46 -0.51
N ALA A 108 7.35 5.60 -0.25
CA ALA A 108 8.77 5.94 -0.32
C ALA A 108 9.63 4.80 -0.90
N MET A 109 9.05 3.93 -1.72
CA MET A 109 9.77 2.81 -2.32
C MET A 109 10.55 3.26 -3.56
N VAL A 110 11.87 3.03 -3.52
CA VAL A 110 12.77 3.18 -4.66
C VAL A 110 13.40 1.83 -4.98
N THR A 111 13.43 1.46 -6.26
CA THR A 111 14.14 0.27 -6.73
C THR A 111 15.48 0.62 -7.35
N ARG A 112 16.19 -0.36 -7.88
CA ARG A 112 17.44 -0.11 -8.63
C ARG A 112 17.21 0.69 -9.89
N SER A 113 16.08 0.51 -10.57
CA SER A 113 15.76 1.11 -11.87
C SER A 113 14.55 2.04 -11.87
N VAL A 114 13.74 2.03 -10.79
CA VAL A 114 12.50 2.83 -10.67
C VAL A 114 12.60 3.73 -9.46
N GLU A 115 12.48 5.04 -9.68
CA GLU A 115 12.55 6.06 -8.62
C GLU A 115 11.25 6.18 -7.82
N ASP A 116 10.09 5.90 -8.44
CA ASP A 116 8.76 5.93 -7.85
C ASP A 116 8.13 4.53 -7.99
N GLY A 117 8.41 3.66 -7.02
CA GLY A 117 7.93 2.27 -7.05
C GLY A 117 6.41 2.17 -6.94
N GLU A 118 5.80 2.99 -6.12
CA GLU A 118 4.35 3.00 -5.93
C GLU A 118 3.62 3.59 -7.15
N GLY A 119 4.09 4.69 -7.70
CA GLY A 119 3.52 5.28 -8.91
C GLY A 119 3.64 4.35 -10.12
N GLU A 120 4.76 3.63 -10.26
CA GLU A 120 4.92 2.63 -11.32
C GLU A 120 3.94 1.46 -11.15
N LEU A 121 3.72 0.96 -9.92
CA LEU A 121 2.70 -0.05 -9.65
C LEU A 121 1.31 0.43 -10.10
N LEU A 122 0.93 1.63 -9.69
CA LEU A 122 -0.38 2.21 -10.03
C LEU A 122 -0.54 2.44 -11.54
N ARG A 123 0.51 2.88 -12.25
CA ARG A 123 0.49 2.99 -13.71
C ARG A 123 0.23 1.65 -14.39
N ARG A 124 0.90 0.58 -13.93
CA ARG A 124 0.68 -0.78 -14.45
C ARG A 124 -0.73 -1.30 -14.17
N ILE A 125 -1.28 -1.03 -12.99
CA ILE A 125 -2.67 -1.36 -12.68
C ILE A 125 -3.62 -0.62 -13.62
N ARG A 126 -3.43 0.68 -13.85
CA ARG A 126 -4.26 1.48 -14.76
C ARG A 126 -4.17 1.02 -16.23
N GLN A 127 -3.04 0.43 -16.64
CA GLN A 127 -2.91 -0.15 -17.99
C GLN A 127 -3.79 -1.38 -18.21
N VAL A 128 -3.99 -2.21 -17.18
CA VAL A 128 -4.77 -3.44 -17.27
C VAL A 128 -6.22 -3.28 -16.80
N ASN A 129 -6.47 -2.32 -15.91
CA ASN A 129 -7.80 -2.01 -15.37
C ASN A 129 -7.93 -0.48 -15.16
N PRO A 130 -8.24 0.29 -16.23
CA PRO A 130 -8.17 1.75 -16.21
C PRO A 130 -9.07 2.43 -15.19
N ASP A 131 -10.25 1.88 -14.96
CA ASP A 131 -11.32 2.54 -14.20
C ASP A 131 -11.53 1.95 -12.79
N VAL A 132 -10.78 0.93 -12.42
CA VAL A 132 -10.96 0.29 -11.10
C VAL A 132 -10.73 1.29 -9.97
N PRO A 133 -11.66 1.39 -9.00
CA PRO A 133 -11.45 2.23 -7.82
C PRO A 133 -10.30 1.69 -6.95
N ILE A 134 -9.39 2.60 -6.51
CA ILE A 134 -8.19 2.25 -5.72
C ILE A 134 -8.15 3.08 -4.45
N ALA A 135 -8.14 2.41 -3.28
CA ALA A 135 -7.79 3.00 -1.99
C ALA A 135 -6.34 2.68 -1.62
N VAL A 136 -5.60 3.68 -1.18
CA VAL A 136 -4.21 3.55 -0.76
C VAL A 136 -4.06 4.04 0.68
N ALA A 137 -3.47 3.20 1.54
CA ALA A 137 -2.98 3.60 2.85
C ALA A 137 -1.47 3.82 2.78
N LEU A 138 -0.98 4.92 3.36
CA LEU A 138 0.41 5.35 3.31
C LEU A 138 0.97 5.65 4.69
N ASP A 139 2.27 5.45 4.83
CA ASP A 139 3.04 5.97 5.96
C ASP A 139 3.13 7.50 5.90
N MET A 140 3.18 8.18 7.06
CA MET A 140 3.38 9.63 7.12
C MET A 140 4.78 10.07 6.66
N HIS A 141 5.75 9.16 6.61
CA HIS A 141 7.09 9.39 6.07
C HIS A 141 7.17 9.19 4.54
N ALA A 142 6.03 9.12 3.87
CA ALA A 142 5.95 9.02 2.43
C ALA A 142 6.65 10.21 1.74
N ASN A 143 7.27 9.94 0.60
CA ASN A 143 7.84 10.93 -0.31
C ASN A 143 7.12 10.86 -1.65
N LEU A 144 5.93 11.47 -1.70
CA LEU A 144 4.97 11.28 -2.78
C LEU A 144 5.39 11.96 -4.08
N TYR A 145 5.12 11.26 -5.18
CA TYR A 145 5.12 11.79 -6.53
C TYR A 145 3.68 12.06 -7.00
N ASP A 146 3.53 12.87 -8.05
CA ASP A 146 2.21 13.24 -8.58
C ASP A 146 1.40 12.02 -9.05
N ASP A 147 2.06 10.97 -9.55
CA ASP A 147 1.40 9.78 -10.08
C ASP A 147 0.63 9.01 -9.01
N ILE A 148 1.16 8.89 -7.79
CA ILE A 148 0.43 8.18 -6.74
C ILE A 148 -0.89 8.87 -6.41
N VAL A 149 -0.90 10.21 -6.45
CA VAL A 149 -2.11 11.01 -6.21
C VAL A 149 -3.05 10.94 -7.40
N GLY A 150 -2.51 11.11 -8.61
CA GLY A 150 -3.32 11.15 -9.84
C GLY A 150 -3.94 9.81 -10.23
N LEU A 151 -3.35 8.68 -9.82
CA LEU A 151 -3.78 7.34 -10.20
C LEU A 151 -4.60 6.62 -9.12
N SER A 152 -4.66 7.17 -7.90
CA SER A 152 -5.50 6.65 -6.81
C SER A 152 -6.87 7.30 -6.79
N THR A 153 -7.88 6.62 -6.24
CA THR A 153 -9.21 7.19 -5.99
C THR A 153 -9.29 7.82 -4.60
N VAL A 154 -8.70 7.16 -3.61
CA VAL A 154 -8.64 7.60 -2.21
C VAL A 154 -7.24 7.33 -1.67
N ILE A 155 -6.69 8.30 -0.95
CA ILE A 155 -5.44 8.14 -0.19
C ILE A 155 -5.70 8.58 1.25
N ALA A 156 -5.24 7.77 2.21
CA ALA A 156 -5.13 8.16 3.61
C ALA A 156 -3.71 7.85 4.12
N GLY A 157 -3.16 8.73 4.92
CA GLY A 157 -1.85 8.55 5.56
C GLY A 157 -1.96 8.47 7.07
N TYR A 158 -0.99 7.80 7.72
CA TYR A 158 -0.89 7.79 9.17
C TYR A 158 -0.70 9.20 9.72
N HIS A 159 -1.21 9.45 10.92
CA HIS A 159 -1.08 10.74 11.62
C HIS A 159 -0.17 10.65 12.84
N THR A 160 0.28 9.46 13.20
CA THR A 160 1.05 9.24 14.42
C THR A 160 2.42 8.63 14.15
N TYR A 161 3.41 9.06 14.96
CA TYR A 161 4.74 8.44 15.03
C TYR A 161 5.20 8.38 16.50
N PRO A 162 5.33 7.18 17.11
CA PRO A 162 5.16 5.82 16.51
C PRO A 162 3.77 5.55 15.91
N HIS A 163 3.72 4.70 14.89
CA HIS A 163 2.48 4.39 14.16
C HIS A 163 1.55 3.52 14.99
N ILE A 164 0.48 4.12 15.53
CA ILE A 164 -0.56 3.42 16.29
C ILE A 164 -1.91 3.46 15.59
N ASP A 165 -2.03 4.18 14.48
CA ASP A 165 -3.26 4.45 13.74
C ASP A 165 -3.29 3.82 12.33
N MET A 166 -2.46 2.80 12.08
CA MET A 166 -2.39 2.09 10.80
C MET A 166 -3.74 1.44 10.42
N TYR A 167 -4.37 0.78 11.39
CA TYR A 167 -5.67 0.13 11.19
C TYR A 167 -6.74 1.17 10.80
N GLU A 168 -6.86 2.23 11.57
CA GLU A 168 -7.85 3.30 11.39
C GLU A 168 -7.64 4.03 10.05
N THR A 169 -6.39 4.21 9.64
CA THR A 169 -6.04 4.82 8.35
C THR A 169 -6.53 3.97 7.18
N ALA A 170 -6.25 2.68 7.20
CA ALA A 170 -6.69 1.76 6.16
C ALA A 170 -8.22 1.57 6.19
N GLU A 171 -8.82 1.45 7.38
CA GLU A 171 -10.27 1.41 7.53
C GLU A 171 -10.92 2.64 6.91
N LEU A 172 -10.40 3.84 7.19
CA LEU A 172 -10.91 5.10 6.62
C LEU A 172 -10.84 5.11 5.10
N ALA A 173 -9.67 4.78 4.52
CA ALA A 173 -9.48 4.75 3.06
C ALA A 173 -10.43 3.74 2.40
N GLY A 174 -10.54 2.54 2.97
CA GLY A 174 -11.42 1.48 2.48
C GLY A 174 -12.90 1.87 2.53
N ARG A 175 -13.36 2.47 3.64
CA ARG A 175 -14.76 2.93 3.80
C ARG A 175 -15.12 4.01 2.80
N ILE A 176 -14.27 5.03 2.66
CA ILE A 176 -14.51 6.10 1.67
C ILE A 176 -14.61 5.51 0.26
N LEU A 177 -13.76 4.53 -0.09
CA LEU A 177 -13.83 3.89 -1.40
C LEU A 177 -15.11 3.09 -1.59
N VAL A 178 -15.55 2.34 -0.57
CA VAL A 178 -16.82 1.61 -0.61
C VAL A 178 -18.01 2.58 -0.79
N ASP A 179 -18.06 3.65 -0.01
CA ASP A 179 -19.10 4.68 -0.12
C ASP A 179 -19.11 5.33 -1.51
N HIS A 180 -17.92 5.55 -2.09
CA HIS A 180 -17.79 6.04 -3.47
C HIS A 180 -18.38 5.06 -4.49
N ILE A 181 -18.05 3.77 -4.38
CA ILE A 181 -18.59 2.73 -5.30
C ILE A 181 -20.11 2.62 -5.17
N GLN A 182 -20.63 2.75 -3.96
CA GLN A 182 -22.07 2.77 -3.67
C GLN A 182 -22.73 4.09 -4.07
N LYS A 183 -21.98 5.06 -4.58
CA LYS A 183 -22.41 6.41 -4.99
C LYS A 183 -22.97 7.28 -3.86
N GLU A 184 -22.53 7.04 -2.65
CA GLU A 184 -22.88 7.84 -1.47
C GLU A 184 -22.02 9.08 -1.37
N VAL A 185 -20.74 8.98 -1.81
CA VAL A 185 -19.79 10.10 -1.81
C VAL A 185 -19.03 10.20 -3.13
N LEU A 186 -18.53 11.40 -3.44
CA LEU A 186 -17.57 11.65 -4.50
C LEU A 186 -16.29 12.21 -3.86
N PRO A 187 -15.28 11.39 -3.60
CA PRO A 187 -14.04 11.86 -2.97
C PRO A 187 -13.31 12.84 -3.90
N THR A 188 -12.74 13.87 -3.31
CA THR A 188 -11.85 14.80 -3.99
C THR A 188 -10.54 14.87 -3.24
N MET A 189 -9.43 14.89 -3.95
CA MET A 189 -8.10 15.01 -3.37
C MET A 189 -7.47 16.36 -3.74
N ALA A 190 -6.69 16.92 -2.82
CA ALA A 190 -5.80 18.04 -3.05
C ALA A 190 -4.39 17.62 -2.62
N TRP A 191 -3.41 18.01 -3.41
CA TRP A 191 -2.02 17.65 -3.21
C TRP A 191 -1.12 18.88 -3.28
N GLY A 192 -0.12 18.91 -2.44
CA GLY A 192 0.92 19.94 -2.48
C GLY A 192 2.19 19.46 -1.79
N ASN A 193 3.31 19.55 -2.49
CA ASN A 193 4.61 19.17 -1.94
C ASN A 193 5.30 20.43 -1.37
N ASN A 194 5.41 20.50 -0.05
CA ASN A 194 6.14 21.55 0.63
C ASN A 194 7.66 21.28 0.58
N PRO A 195 8.51 22.29 0.32
CA PRO A 195 9.96 22.12 0.29
C PRO A 195 10.52 21.99 1.71
N MET A 196 10.26 20.85 2.36
CA MET A 196 10.69 20.52 3.72
C MET A 196 11.52 19.26 3.74
N LEU A 197 12.52 19.20 4.61
CA LEU A 197 13.30 18.00 4.89
C LEU A 197 13.48 17.89 6.41
N PRO A 198 12.43 17.53 7.16
CA PRO A 198 12.52 17.39 8.61
C PRO A 198 13.33 16.16 8.98
N HIS A 199 14.16 16.29 10.02
CA HIS A 199 14.88 15.15 10.58
C HIS A 199 13.87 14.21 11.28
N ILE A 200 13.98 12.89 11.06
CA ILE A 200 13.03 11.89 11.59
C ILE A 200 12.82 11.99 13.10
N MET A 201 13.87 12.31 13.88
CA MET A 201 13.78 12.49 15.32
C MET A 201 12.94 13.72 15.74
N ARG A 202 12.44 14.50 14.79
CA ARG A 202 11.57 15.66 15.01
C ARG A 202 10.16 15.44 14.50
N GLN A 203 9.85 14.23 14.09
CA GLN A 203 8.54 13.86 13.52
C GLN A 203 7.66 13.09 14.52
N GLY A 204 8.16 12.83 15.74
CA GLY A 204 7.36 12.21 16.79
C GLY A 204 6.11 13.02 17.11
N THR A 205 4.98 12.33 17.30
CA THR A 205 3.67 12.92 17.62
C THR A 205 3.27 12.70 19.09
N ASP A 206 4.09 12.01 19.85
CA ASP A 206 3.91 11.87 21.30
C ASP A 206 4.39 13.15 22.00
N ASP A 207 3.60 13.68 22.93
CA ASP A 207 3.95 14.85 23.77
C ASP A 207 4.95 14.48 24.87
#